data_5371d1ef8a4914a6894e36e80d76f905
#
_entry.id   5371d1ef8a4914a6894e36e80d76f905
#
_cell.length_a   1.000
_cell.length_b   1.000
_cell.length_c   1.000
_cell.angle_alpha   90.00
_cell.angle_beta   90.00
_cell.angle_gamma   90.00
#
_symmetry.space_group_name_H-M   'P 1'
#
loop_
_entity.id
_entity.type
_entity.pdbx_description
1 polymer ?
#
loop_
_entity_poly.entity_id
_entity_poly.type
_entity_poly.pdbx_seq_one_letter_code
_entity_poly.pdbx_strand_id
1 'polypeptide(L)'
;MTKTASSFIRGDDEARFWSHVDRRGPEECWPWTAGTDRWGYGQFRVEGRIWPAHRWGYHHFVKPVPDHLTIDHVKAWGCTIRHCTNFLAHMEVVPGDVNVIRGNGVCAINARKTHCKRGHPFSPSNTLIRTDGSRYCRTCKSLREQGRLDPLRFASC
;
A
#
# COMPACT_ATOMS: atom_id res chain seq x y z
N MET A 1 27.67 11.68 7.54
CA MET A 1 27.12 12.90 8.17
C MET A 1 25.61 12.88 7.97
N THR A 2 24.89 12.31 8.91
CA THR A 2 23.43 12.22 8.90
C THR A 2 22.85 13.57 9.34
N LYS A 3 22.28 14.30 8.40
CA LYS A 3 21.49 15.50 8.71
C LYS A 3 20.19 15.06 9.38
N THR A 4 20.15 15.11 10.70
CA THR A 4 18.91 15.12 11.47
C THR A 4 18.20 16.44 11.13
N ALA A 5 17.28 16.40 10.17
CA ALA A 5 16.37 17.49 9.90
C ALA A 5 15.31 17.50 11.00
N SER A 6 15.59 18.23 12.07
CA SER A 6 14.55 18.75 12.94
C SER A 6 13.74 19.73 12.10
N SER A 7 12.66 19.26 11.46
CA SER A 7 11.75 20.13 10.72
C SER A 7 10.98 20.96 11.74
N PHE A 8 11.34 22.22 11.89
CA PHE A 8 10.50 23.22 12.54
C PHE A 8 9.21 23.34 11.74
N ILE A 9 8.15 22.71 12.21
CA ILE A 9 6.80 22.96 11.72
C ILE A 9 6.54 24.44 12.01
N ARG A 10 6.32 25.23 10.95
CA ARG A 10 5.80 26.57 11.13
C ARG A 10 4.35 26.41 11.56
N GLY A 11 3.91 27.15 12.58
CA GLY A 11 2.50 27.13 13.02
C GLY A 11 1.51 27.34 11.86
N ASP A 12 1.93 28.04 10.81
CA ASP A 12 1.19 28.22 9.57
C ASP A 12 0.96 26.91 8.78
N ASP A 13 1.88 25.94 8.82
CA ASP A 13 1.74 24.68 8.08
C ASP A 13 0.69 23.77 8.72
N GLU A 14 0.62 23.75 10.05
CA GLU A 14 -0.42 23.00 10.77
C GLU A 14 -1.81 23.56 10.50
N ALA A 15 -1.99 24.87 10.67
CA ALA A 15 -3.26 25.55 10.41
C ALA A 15 -3.70 25.34 8.95
N ARG A 16 -2.75 25.47 8.00
CA ARG A 16 -2.99 25.24 6.58
C ARG A 16 -3.35 23.79 6.28
N PHE A 17 -2.70 22.82 6.92
CA PHE A 17 -3.08 21.40 6.77
C PHE A 17 -4.54 21.19 7.17
N TRP A 18 -4.91 21.62 8.37
CA TRP A 18 -6.26 21.44 8.88
C TRP A 18 -7.31 22.22 8.09
N SER A 19 -6.98 23.35 7.45
CA SER A 19 -7.90 24.08 6.57
C SER A 19 -8.28 23.29 5.31
N HIS A 20 -7.51 22.24 4.96
CA HIS A 20 -7.77 21.37 3.82
C HIS A 20 -8.35 20.00 4.24
N VAL A 21 -8.68 19.80 5.51
CA VAL A 21 -9.28 18.57 6.01
C VAL A 21 -10.75 18.80 6.33
N ASP A 22 -11.64 18.09 5.65
CA ASP A 22 -13.04 17.97 6.05
C ASP A 22 -13.13 16.99 7.22
N ARG A 23 -12.95 17.54 8.45
CA ARG A 23 -12.90 16.75 9.68
C ARG A 23 -14.31 16.38 10.12
N ARG A 24 -14.59 15.07 10.09
CA ARG A 24 -15.88 14.47 10.45
C ARG A 24 -15.79 13.72 11.77
N GLY A 25 -16.74 12.84 12.02
CA GLY A 25 -16.73 11.96 13.18
C GLY A 25 -15.46 11.12 13.32
N PRO A 26 -15.14 10.61 14.52
CA PRO A 26 -13.88 9.93 14.80
C PRO A 26 -13.68 8.67 13.95
N GLU A 27 -14.75 7.96 13.63
CA GLU A 27 -14.73 6.72 12.83
C GLU A 27 -15.05 6.96 11.35
N GLU A 28 -15.19 8.21 10.92
CA GLU A 28 -15.48 8.54 9.52
C GLU A 28 -14.21 8.89 8.76
N CYS A 29 -14.25 8.75 7.43
CA CYS A 29 -13.20 9.30 6.59
C CYS A 29 -13.18 10.84 6.72
N TRP A 30 -11.98 11.42 6.87
CA TRP A 30 -11.75 12.86 6.78
C TRP A 30 -11.19 13.20 5.40
N PRO A 31 -12.05 13.64 4.45
CA PRO A 31 -11.61 13.95 3.10
C PRO A 31 -10.61 15.10 3.06
N TRP A 32 -9.54 14.93 2.27
CA TRP A 32 -8.68 16.03 1.87
C TRP A 32 -9.38 16.85 0.77
N THR A 33 -9.51 18.15 0.98
CA THR A 33 -10.30 19.04 0.10
C THR A 33 -9.45 19.83 -0.90
N ALA A 34 -8.11 19.76 -0.79
CA ALA A 34 -7.20 20.39 -1.76
C ALA A 34 -6.79 19.42 -2.88
N GLY A 35 -5.75 19.76 -3.64
CA GLY A 35 -5.31 18.97 -4.80
C GLY A 35 -4.92 17.55 -4.46
N THR A 36 -5.17 16.63 -5.40
CA THR A 36 -4.78 15.22 -5.33
C THR A 36 -3.81 14.86 -6.45
N ASP A 37 -3.08 13.75 -6.27
CA ASP A 37 -2.30 13.16 -7.34
C ASP A 37 -3.18 12.39 -8.35
N ARG A 38 -2.56 11.86 -9.41
CA ARG A 38 -3.26 11.06 -10.46
C ARG A 38 -3.92 9.78 -9.93
N TRP A 39 -3.56 9.33 -8.73
CA TRP A 39 -4.14 8.15 -8.10
C TRP A 39 -5.21 8.49 -7.06
N GLY A 40 -5.46 9.80 -6.82
CA GLY A 40 -6.47 10.29 -5.90
C GLY A 40 -6.00 10.43 -4.45
N TYR A 41 -4.69 10.45 -4.18
CA TYR A 41 -4.15 10.76 -2.86
C TYR A 41 -3.96 12.26 -2.69
N GLY A 42 -4.36 12.80 -1.53
CA GLY A 42 -4.18 14.22 -1.21
C GLY A 42 -2.71 14.63 -1.25
N GLN A 43 -2.44 15.81 -1.80
CA GLN A 43 -1.10 16.40 -1.87
C GLN A 43 -0.99 17.62 -0.97
N PHE A 44 0.00 17.64 -0.10
CA PHE A 44 0.32 18.76 0.76
C PHE A 44 1.75 19.25 0.51
N ARG A 45 1.90 20.53 0.15
CA ARG A 45 3.21 21.14 -0.13
C ARG A 45 3.73 21.84 1.12
N VAL A 46 4.91 21.42 1.59
CA VAL A 46 5.63 22.04 2.72
C VAL A 46 7.09 22.18 2.35
N GLU A 47 7.69 23.33 2.61
CA GLU A 47 9.12 23.63 2.38
C GLU A 47 9.59 23.25 0.96
N GLY A 48 8.77 23.54 -0.06
CA GLY A 48 9.08 23.22 -1.45
C GLY A 48 8.91 21.74 -1.83
N ARG A 49 8.62 20.84 -0.88
CA ARG A 49 8.40 19.42 -1.10
C ARG A 49 6.91 19.08 -1.09
N ILE A 50 6.49 18.18 -1.98
CA ILE A 50 5.13 17.62 -1.98
C ILE A 50 5.13 16.33 -1.17
N TRP A 51 4.23 16.27 -0.18
CA TRP A 51 3.96 15.10 0.63
C TRP A 51 2.58 14.55 0.31
N PRO A 52 2.36 13.22 0.38
CA PRO A 52 1.01 12.71 0.54
C PRO A 52 0.41 13.28 1.83
N ALA A 53 -0.77 13.89 1.74
CA ALA A 53 -1.38 14.61 2.87
C ALA A 53 -1.55 13.72 4.12
N HIS A 54 -2.05 12.48 3.92
CA HIS A 54 -2.20 11.50 4.99
C HIS A 54 -0.86 11.12 5.64
N ARG A 55 0.23 11.00 4.85
CA ARG A 55 1.57 10.68 5.37
C ARG A 55 2.14 11.84 6.17
N TRP A 56 1.96 13.07 5.67
CA TRP A 56 2.40 14.26 6.40
C TRP A 56 1.65 14.39 7.74
N GLY A 57 0.32 14.27 7.72
CA GLY A 57 -0.50 14.35 8.92
C GLY A 57 -0.13 13.26 9.95
N TYR A 58 0.00 12.01 9.52
CA TYR A 58 0.41 10.92 10.42
C TYR A 58 1.79 11.18 11.02
N HIS A 59 2.76 11.57 10.18
CA HIS A 59 4.15 11.82 10.59
C HIS A 59 4.24 12.93 11.65
N HIS A 60 3.42 13.96 11.54
CA HIS A 60 3.48 15.14 12.40
C HIS A 60 2.58 15.02 13.64
N PHE A 61 1.38 14.47 13.51
CA PHE A 61 0.39 14.47 14.59
C PHE A 61 0.35 13.15 15.38
N VAL A 62 0.92 12.05 14.84
CA VAL A 62 0.94 10.75 15.52
C VAL A 62 2.36 10.36 15.87
N LYS A 63 3.19 10.07 14.87
CA LYS A 63 4.61 9.73 15.04
C LYS A 63 5.36 9.75 13.71
N PRO A 64 6.68 9.97 13.71
CA PRO A 64 7.50 9.87 12.51
C PRO A 64 7.34 8.52 11.80
N VAL A 65 7.20 8.57 10.48
CA VAL A 65 7.07 7.38 9.62
C VAL A 65 8.39 7.17 8.88
N PRO A 66 9.12 6.07 9.16
CA PRO A 66 10.35 5.73 8.45
C PRO A 66 10.16 5.63 6.94
N ASP A 67 11.18 5.97 6.14
CA ASP A 67 11.09 5.99 4.68
C ASP A 67 10.83 4.62 4.06
N HIS A 68 11.29 3.54 4.70
CA HIS A 68 11.07 2.17 4.24
C HIS A 68 9.68 1.61 4.56
N LEU A 69 8.86 2.35 5.33
CA LEU A 69 7.50 1.98 5.66
C LEU A 69 6.49 2.84 4.89
N THR A 70 5.32 2.28 4.66
CA THR A 70 4.19 2.97 4.05
C THR A 70 3.03 3.10 5.03
N ILE A 71 2.06 3.95 4.68
CA ILE A 71 0.81 4.06 5.41
C ILE A 71 -0.28 3.38 4.58
N ASP A 72 -0.90 2.38 5.17
CA ASP A 72 -2.05 1.68 4.61
C ASP A 72 -3.35 2.37 5.04
N HIS A 73 -4.24 2.60 4.08
CA HIS A 73 -5.63 2.98 4.33
C HIS A 73 -6.44 1.71 4.59
N VAL A 74 -6.66 1.38 5.86
CA VAL A 74 -7.20 0.08 6.25
C VAL A 74 -8.70 0.01 5.97
N LYS A 75 -9.07 -0.64 4.89
CA LYS A 75 -10.48 -0.81 4.49
C LYS A 75 -11.33 -1.53 5.52
N ALA A 76 -10.75 -2.48 6.24
CA ALA A 76 -11.41 -3.20 7.31
C ALA A 76 -11.81 -2.31 8.49
N TRP A 77 -11.16 -1.13 8.62
CA TRP A 77 -11.48 -0.11 9.63
C TRP A 77 -12.41 0.99 9.08
N GLY A 78 -13.05 0.76 7.92
CA GLY A 78 -14.02 1.68 7.34
C GLY A 78 -13.43 2.73 6.40
N CYS A 79 -12.13 2.68 6.06
CA CYS A 79 -11.55 3.63 5.12
C CYS A 79 -12.01 3.34 3.68
N THR A 80 -12.77 4.26 3.09
CA THR A 80 -13.40 4.07 1.77
C THR A 80 -12.84 4.96 0.67
N ILE A 81 -12.09 6.02 1.01
CA ILE A 81 -11.56 6.99 0.04
C ILE A 81 -10.04 7.12 0.13
N ARG A 82 -9.37 7.30 -1.02
CA ARG A 82 -7.91 7.40 -1.10
C ARG A 82 -7.34 8.70 -0.53
N HIS A 83 -8.10 9.77 -0.56
CA HIS A 83 -7.73 11.07 0.02
C HIS A 83 -8.22 11.24 1.46
N CYS A 84 -8.52 10.15 2.15
CA CYS A 84 -8.77 10.18 3.58
C CYS A 84 -7.52 10.65 4.34
N THR A 85 -7.72 11.50 5.34
CA THR A 85 -6.68 11.97 6.26
C THR A 85 -6.98 11.62 7.72
N ASN A 86 -7.97 10.75 7.99
CA ASN A 86 -8.21 10.24 9.34
C ASN A 86 -7.12 9.24 9.73
N PHE A 87 -5.98 9.76 10.13
CA PHE A 87 -4.81 8.97 10.53
C PHE A 87 -4.93 8.37 11.93
N LEU A 88 -5.99 8.71 12.68
CA LEU A 88 -6.23 8.14 14.01
C LEU A 88 -6.99 6.81 13.94
N ALA A 89 -7.99 6.71 13.07
CA ALA A 89 -8.88 5.54 12.99
C ALA A 89 -8.68 4.69 11.73
N HIS A 90 -8.12 5.25 10.64
CA HIS A 90 -8.16 4.60 9.34
C HIS A 90 -6.79 4.20 8.78
N MET A 91 -5.69 4.44 9.51
CA MET A 91 -4.35 4.27 8.96
C MET A 91 -3.44 3.44 9.85
N GLU A 92 -2.66 2.60 9.19
CA GLU A 92 -1.63 1.78 9.82
C GLU A 92 -0.30 1.94 9.09
N VAL A 93 0.79 2.04 9.85
CA VAL A 93 2.16 2.03 9.28
C VAL A 93 2.61 0.59 9.13
N VAL A 94 2.85 0.17 7.88
CA VAL A 94 3.18 -1.20 7.53
C VAL A 94 4.32 -1.26 6.50
N PRO A 95 5.02 -2.39 6.36
CA PRO A 95 5.88 -2.66 5.23
C PRO A 95 5.13 -2.57 3.89
N GLY A 96 5.82 -2.13 2.82
CA GLY A 96 5.19 -1.92 1.53
C GLY A 96 4.59 -3.19 0.91
N ASP A 97 5.21 -4.35 1.11
CA ASP A 97 4.72 -5.65 0.67
C ASP A 97 3.41 -6.04 1.38
N VAL A 98 3.30 -5.76 2.68
CA VAL A 98 2.06 -5.97 3.45
C VAL A 98 0.92 -5.13 2.89
N ASN A 99 1.17 -3.84 2.62
CA ASN A 99 0.18 -2.95 2.01
C ASN A 99 -0.27 -3.45 0.63
N VAL A 100 0.70 -3.88 -0.21
CA VAL A 100 0.40 -4.45 -1.53
C VAL A 100 -0.49 -5.69 -1.43
N ILE A 101 -0.22 -6.60 -0.50
CA ILE A 101 -0.99 -7.85 -0.33
C ILE A 101 -2.40 -7.59 0.23
N ARG A 102 -2.56 -6.59 1.08
CA ARG A 102 -3.89 -6.15 1.58
C ARG A 102 -4.74 -5.49 0.49
N GLY A 103 -4.12 -4.97 -0.55
CA GLY A 103 -4.78 -4.31 -1.66
C GLY A 103 -5.57 -5.23 -2.60
N ASN A 104 -6.04 -4.69 -3.72
CA ASN A 104 -6.77 -5.40 -4.77
C ASN A 104 -5.99 -5.43 -6.11
N GLY A 105 -4.70 -5.12 -6.07
CA GLY A 105 -3.83 -5.22 -7.24
C GLY A 105 -3.57 -6.67 -7.65
N VAL A 106 -2.98 -6.85 -8.83
CA VAL A 106 -2.68 -8.18 -9.42
C VAL A 106 -1.85 -9.05 -8.47
N CYS A 107 -0.87 -8.46 -7.77
CA CYS A 107 -0.03 -9.19 -6.81
C CYS A 107 -0.86 -9.72 -5.63
N ALA A 108 -1.76 -8.90 -5.06
CA ALA A 108 -2.65 -9.29 -3.98
C ALA A 108 -3.63 -10.38 -4.43
N ILE A 109 -4.23 -10.26 -5.62
CA ILE A 109 -5.10 -11.26 -6.21
C ILE A 109 -4.34 -12.59 -6.39
N ASN A 110 -3.13 -12.53 -6.93
CA ASN A 110 -2.33 -13.74 -7.14
C ASN A 110 -1.87 -14.38 -5.82
N ALA A 111 -1.55 -13.58 -4.79
CA ALA A 111 -1.21 -14.10 -3.47
C ALA A 111 -2.36 -14.90 -2.83
N ARG A 112 -3.60 -14.46 -3.03
CA ARG A 112 -4.80 -15.12 -2.49
C ARG A 112 -5.28 -16.34 -3.27
N LYS A 113 -4.77 -16.59 -4.49
CA LYS A 113 -5.16 -17.78 -5.28
C LYS A 113 -4.78 -19.06 -4.57
N THR A 114 -5.72 -19.97 -4.45
CA THR A 114 -5.52 -21.32 -3.90
C THR A 114 -5.11 -22.33 -4.96
N HIS A 115 -5.31 -22.01 -6.24
CA HIS A 115 -5.00 -22.88 -7.37
C HIS A 115 -4.26 -22.13 -8.48
N CYS A 116 -3.43 -22.81 -9.23
CA CYS A 116 -2.80 -22.28 -10.43
C CYS A 116 -3.82 -22.14 -11.59
N LYS A 117 -3.43 -21.52 -12.70
CA LYS A 117 -4.30 -21.35 -13.89
C LYS A 117 -4.85 -22.66 -14.48
N ARG A 118 -4.22 -23.80 -14.17
CA ARG A 118 -4.61 -25.15 -14.64
C ARG A 118 -5.35 -25.94 -13.56
N GLY A 119 -5.76 -25.32 -12.46
CA GLY A 119 -6.54 -25.96 -11.41
C GLY A 119 -5.72 -26.80 -10.42
N HIS A 120 -4.39 -26.85 -10.51
CA HIS A 120 -3.60 -27.57 -9.50
C HIS A 120 -3.54 -26.75 -8.20
N PRO A 121 -3.75 -27.34 -7.02
CA PRO A 121 -3.75 -26.62 -5.76
C PRO A 121 -2.36 -26.12 -5.40
N PHE A 122 -2.29 -24.94 -4.79
CA PHE A 122 -1.09 -24.42 -4.17
C PHE A 122 -0.93 -24.95 -2.73
N SER A 123 -0.82 -26.30 -2.61
CA SER A 123 -0.44 -26.93 -1.35
C SER A 123 1.05 -26.72 -1.06
N PRO A 124 1.51 -26.88 0.19
CA PRO A 124 2.95 -26.81 0.53
C PRO A 124 3.82 -27.72 -0.34
N SER A 125 3.35 -28.95 -0.62
CA SER A 125 4.06 -29.92 -1.47
C SER A 125 4.08 -29.53 -2.95
N ASN A 126 3.07 -28.82 -3.43
CA ASN A 126 2.93 -28.43 -4.85
C ASN A 126 3.35 -26.97 -5.12
N THR A 127 3.78 -26.22 -4.13
CA THR A 127 4.20 -24.83 -4.29
C THR A 127 5.72 -24.71 -4.19
N LEU A 128 6.32 -24.07 -5.19
CA LEU A 128 7.71 -23.61 -5.15
C LEU A 128 7.70 -22.10 -5.00
N ILE A 129 8.39 -21.57 -4.00
CA ILE A 129 8.64 -20.14 -3.84
C ILE A 129 9.99 -19.83 -4.47
N ARG A 130 10.03 -18.83 -5.36
CA ARG A 130 11.26 -18.34 -5.99
C ARG A 130 11.95 -17.31 -5.10
N THR A 131 13.19 -16.96 -5.46
CA THR A 131 13.99 -15.94 -4.77
C THR A 131 13.36 -14.55 -4.81
N ASP A 132 12.54 -14.26 -5.82
CA ASP A 132 11.74 -13.03 -5.97
C ASP A 132 10.40 -13.07 -5.20
N GLY A 133 10.13 -14.12 -4.41
CA GLY A 133 8.90 -14.32 -3.67
C GLY A 133 7.72 -14.84 -4.51
N SER A 134 7.86 -14.98 -5.82
CA SER A 134 6.79 -15.49 -6.68
C SER A 134 6.55 -16.98 -6.48
N ARG A 135 5.28 -17.42 -6.65
CA ARG A 135 4.87 -18.81 -6.49
C ARG A 135 4.84 -19.54 -7.84
N TYR A 136 5.29 -20.80 -7.80
CA TYR A 136 5.30 -21.66 -8.95
C TYR A 136 4.62 -23.01 -8.62
N CYS A 137 3.79 -23.51 -9.53
CA CYS A 137 3.15 -24.83 -9.38
C CYS A 137 4.11 -25.92 -9.81
N ARG A 138 4.51 -26.83 -8.90
CA ARG A 138 5.44 -27.94 -9.17
C ARG A 138 4.88 -28.91 -10.21
N THR A 139 3.58 -29.22 -10.16
CA THR A 139 2.92 -30.07 -11.17
C THR A 139 3.02 -29.46 -12.56
N CYS A 140 2.73 -28.15 -12.71
CA CYS A 140 2.89 -27.49 -14.00
C CYS A 140 4.36 -27.47 -14.49
N LYS A 141 5.31 -27.36 -13.56
CA LYS A 141 6.75 -27.40 -13.89
C LYS A 141 7.12 -28.79 -14.42
N SER A 142 6.78 -29.85 -13.69
CA SER A 142 7.07 -31.23 -14.09
C SER A 142 6.43 -31.62 -15.42
N LEU A 143 5.15 -31.27 -15.62
CA LEU A 143 4.47 -31.55 -16.91
C LEU A 143 5.13 -30.83 -18.08
N ARG A 144 5.69 -29.64 -17.87
CA ARG A 144 6.43 -28.91 -18.90
C ARG A 144 7.77 -29.57 -19.22
N GLU A 145 8.50 -29.98 -18.19
CA GLU A 145 9.78 -30.68 -18.33
C GLU A 145 9.62 -32.00 -19.08
N GLN A 146 8.45 -32.64 -18.97
CA GLN A 146 8.06 -33.85 -19.69
C GLN A 146 7.52 -33.55 -21.11
N GLY A 147 7.51 -32.30 -21.58
CA GLY A 147 6.94 -31.92 -22.87
C GLY A 147 5.42 -32.06 -22.99
N ARG A 148 4.72 -32.30 -21.86
CA ARG A 148 3.25 -32.51 -21.80
C ARG A 148 2.45 -31.22 -21.67
N LEU A 149 3.10 -30.09 -21.57
CA LEU A 149 2.49 -28.76 -21.52
C LEU A 149 3.18 -27.84 -22.52
N ASP A 150 2.36 -27.21 -23.34
CA ASP A 150 2.79 -26.14 -24.26
C ASP A 150 3.51 -25.01 -23.49
N PRO A 151 4.66 -24.49 -23.99
CA PRO A 151 5.41 -23.42 -23.34
C PRO A 151 4.68 -22.08 -23.26
N LEU A 152 3.45 -21.98 -23.80
CA LEU A 152 2.76 -20.71 -24.00
C LEU A 152 2.27 -20.02 -22.71
N ARG A 153 2.78 -18.81 -22.57
CA ARG A 153 2.28 -17.65 -21.80
C ARG A 153 2.42 -17.73 -20.29
N PHE A 154 3.59 -17.33 -19.83
CA PHE A 154 3.76 -16.75 -18.51
C PHE A 154 3.62 -15.24 -18.58
N ALA A 155 2.50 -14.68 -18.13
CA ALA A 155 2.51 -13.35 -17.57
C ALA A 155 3.03 -13.51 -16.13
N SER A 156 4.30 -13.20 -15.91
CA SER A 156 4.84 -12.92 -14.58
C SER A 156 4.08 -11.74 -13.98
N CYS A 157 3.83 -11.83 -12.67
CA CYS A 157 3.51 -10.62 -11.89
C CYS A 157 4.73 -9.75 -11.79
#